data_18e85d2add5e1ff9d038d3d6a5a91958
#
_entry.id   18e85d2add5e1ff9d038d3d6a5a91958
#
_cell.length_a   1.000
_cell.length_b   1.000
_cell.length_c   1.000
_cell.angle_alpha   90.00
_cell.angle_beta   90.00
_cell.angle_gamma   90.00
#
_symmetry.space_group_name_H-M   'P 1'
#
loop_
_entity.id
_entity.type
_entity.pdbx_description
1 polymer ?
#
loop_
_entity_poly.entity_id
_entity_poly.type
_entity_poly.pdbx_seq_one_letter_code
_entity_poly.pdbx_strand_id
1 'polypeptide(L)'
;MRKLISSIAVKKGIGTLFLLFIYVLGSRIALPFVDLNSRNFLGGSAAYLDFSVALTGGNLRNLSLFSIGLSPWMSAMILWQGFSFSKKLGLNSVPSEVQDRRKMYLTLGIALIQALALTINLPVQAPYNPFLVFILNTSLLVAGTFFLVWLSDINATIGVGGPVVILLASMVASLPQDIIQSIQVYKVSPWILFLLLVLGLIFTYLVVLFYRARYRVPINKIGLHSRFKRYSYLEIMLNPAGGMPYMYVMSLMGLPSYLLILLQYLDKGNPLYSAILEQYAMGKPLWIYAYILILFVFSIAFAFVNVSGQQIADRMKQSGDYIYGVYPGEDTSRFINRLVLRFALIGGLFNVTLAGLPMLFVLQD
;
A
#
# COMPACT_ATOMS: atom_id res chain seq x y z
N MET A 1 -20.91 -29.29 -2.47
CA MET A 1 -20.40 -27.94 -2.24
C MET A 1 -19.02 -27.87 -1.57
N ARG A 2 -18.75 -28.48 -0.39
CA ARG A 2 -17.41 -28.42 0.25
C ARG A 2 -16.24 -28.90 -0.64
N LYS A 3 -16.39 -30.00 -1.41
CA LYS A 3 -15.35 -30.50 -2.32
C LYS A 3 -15.08 -29.56 -3.53
N LEU A 4 -16.10 -28.86 -4.03
CA LEU A 4 -15.94 -27.88 -5.12
C LEU A 4 -15.23 -26.60 -4.64
N ILE A 5 -15.55 -26.13 -3.44
CA ILE A 5 -14.90 -24.94 -2.84
C ILE A 5 -13.43 -25.23 -2.57
N SER A 6 -13.08 -26.44 -2.09
CA SER A 6 -11.68 -26.82 -1.86
C SER A 6 -10.89 -26.92 -3.17
N SER A 7 -11.50 -27.42 -4.26
CA SER A 7 -10.81 -27.52 -5.57
C SER A 7 -10.56 -26.15 -6.20
N ILE A 8 -11.48 -25.19 -6.10
CA ILE A 8 -11.32 -23.81 -6.61
C ILE A 8 -10.29 -23.05 -5.78
N ALA A 9 -10.33 -23.16 -4.45
CA ALA A 9 -9.37 -22.53 -3.57
C ALA A 9 -7.93 -23.05 -3.82
N VAL A 10 -7.78 -24.36 -4.00
CA VAL A 10 -6.49 -24.96 -4.31
C VAL A 10 -5.96 -24.50 -5.69
N LYS A 11 -6.81 -24.46 -6.72
CA LYS A 11 -6.41 -23.98 -8.05
C LYS A 11 -5.96 -22.51 -8.00
N LYS A 12 -6.72 -21.66 -7.31
CA LYS A 12 -6.34 -20.25 -7.11
C LYS A 12 -5.07 -20.11 -6.28
N GLY A 13 -4.87 -20.95 -5.26
CA GLY A 13 -3.66 -20.98 -4.46
C GLY A 13 -2.42 -21.37 -5.29
N ILE A 14 -2.53 -22.38 -6.13
CA ILE A 14 -1.45 -22.81 -7.04
C ILE A 14 -1.14 -21.69 -8.05
N GLY A 15 -2.16 -21.04 -8.62
CA GLY A 15 -1.98 -19.89 -9.52
C GLY A 15 -1.19 -18.78 -8.85
N THR A 16 -1.55 -18.42 -7.61
CA THR A 16 -0.82 -17.40 -6.82
C THR A 16 0.63 -17.84 -6.56
N LEU A 17 0.88 -19.07 -6.16
CA LEU A 17 2.24 -19.58 -5.92
C LEU A 17 3.10 -19.51 -7.19
N PHE A 18 2.53 -19.84 -8.34
CA PHE A 18 3.23 -19.72 -9.62
C PHE A 18 3.60 -18.27 -9.95
N LEU A 19 2.68 -17.33 -9.75
CA LEU A 19 2.94 -15.90 -9.96
C LEU A 19 3.98 -15.36 -8.97
N LEU A 20 3.94 -15.79 -7.72
CA LEU A 20 4.96 -15.46 -6.72
C LEU A 20 6.35 -16.01 -7.10
N PHE A 21 6.41 -17.19 -7.69
CA PHE A 21 7.67 -17.74 -8.20
C PHE A 21 8.25 -16.86 -9.32
N ILE A 22 7.41 -16.39 -10.27
CA ILE A 22 7.83 -15.43 -11.30
C ILE A 22 8.33 -14.12 -10.66
N TYR A 23 7.61 -13.61 -9.66
CA TYR A 23 8.03 -12.42 -8.91
C TYR A 23 9.41 -12.61 -8.27
N VAL A 24 9.64 -13.72 -7.57
CA VAL A 24 10.93 -14.00 -6.91
C VAL A 24 12.06 -14.15 -7.93
N LEU A 25 11.82 -14.78 -9.08
CA LEU A 25 12.81 -14.85 -10.15
C LEU A 25 13.16 -13.47 -10.70
N GLY A 26 12.17 -12.65 -11.00
CA GLY A 26 12.39 -11.29 -11.52
C GLY A 26 13.06 -10.36 -10.50
N SER A 27 12.79 -10.52 -9.21
CA SER A 27 13.44 -9.76 -8.15
C SER A 27 14.93 -10.08 -7.97
N ARG A 28 15.42 -11.17 -8.58
CA ARG A 28 16.84 -11.55 -8.59
C ARG A 28 17.59 -11.15 -9.87
N ILE A 29 16.88 -10.63 -10.88
CA ILE A 29 17.51 -10.13 -12.10
C ILE A 29 18.09 -8.75 -11.79
N ALA A 30 19.43 -8.68 -11.61
CA ALA A 30 20.14 -7.44 -11.33
C ALA A 30 20.09 -6.48 -12.52
N LEU A 31 20.12 -5.18 -12.23
CA LEU A 31 20.25 -4.15 -13.26
C LEU A 31 21.64 -4.24 -13.91
N PRO A 32 21.74 -4.10 -15.25
CA PRO A 32 23.01 -4.17 -15.95
C PRO A 32 23.92 -3.00 -15.61
N PHE A 33 25.22 -3.28 -15.55
CA PHE A 33 26.30 -2.31 -15.30
C PHE A 33 26.21 -1.54 -13.97
N VAL A 34 25.55 -2.09 -12.97
CA VAL A 34 25.44 -1.51 -11.63
C VAL A 34 26.32 -2.29 -10.65
N ASP A 35 27.13 -1.56 -9.87
CA ASP A 35 27.98 -2.17 -8.84
C ASP A 35 27.15 -2.47 -7.58
N LEU A 36 26.88 -3.74 -7.35
CA LEU A 36 26.09 -4.22 -6.20
C LEU A 36 26.86 -4.09 -4.86
N ASN A 37 28.17 -3.85 -4.89
CA ASN A 37 28.97 -3.75 -3.66
C ASN A 37 28.94 -2.36 -3.03
N SER A 38 28.51 -1.34 -3.76
CA SER A 38 28.41 0.03 -3.25
C SER A 38 27.06 0.24 -2.54
N ARG A 39 26.97 -0.19 -1.28
CA ARG A 39 25.73 -0.16 -0.47
C ARG A 39 25.25 1.24 -0.06
N ASN A 40 26.09 2.26 -0.20
CA ASN A 40 25.81 3.61 0.32
C ASN A 40 25.43 4.64 -0.74
N PHE A 41 24.88 4.22 -1.89
CA PHE A 41 24.62 5.12 -3.01
C PHE A 41 23.49 6.13 -2.76
N LEU A 42 22.56 5.88 -1.82
CA LEU A 42 21.45 6.79 -1.48
C LEU A 42 21.72 7.68 -0.25
N GLY A 43 22.90 7.56 0.39
CA GLY A 43 23.23 8.33 1.60
C GLY A 43 22.27 8.09 2.76
N GLY A 44 21.98 9.12 3.57
CA GLY A 44 21.09 9.02 4.73
C GLY A 44 19.63 8.74 4.42
N SER A 45 19.18 8.95 3.17
CA SER A 45 17.82 8.63 2.71
C SER A 45 17.63 7.14 2.32
N ALA A 46 18.71 6.36 2.30
CA ALA A 46 18.69 4.97 1.85
C ALA A 46 17.72 4.08 2.64
N ALA A 47 17.73 4.19 3.96
CA ALA A 47 16.88 3.36 4.82
C ALA A 47 15.40 3.63 4.62
N TYR A 48 15.02 4.90 4.40
CA TYR A 48 13.64 5.27 4.13
C TYR A 48 13.15 4.74 2.77
N LEU A 49 13.95 4.97 1.72
CA LEU A 49 13.60 4.51 0.38
C LEU A 49 13.53 2.98 0.33
N ASP A 50 14.45 2.29 0.99
CA ASP A 50 14.46 0.82 1.10
C ASP A 50 13.18 0.31 1.78
N PHE A 51 12.78 0.92 2.90
CA PHE A 51 11.57 0.56 3.60
C PHE A 51 10.30 0.88 2.80
N SER A 52 10.20 2.08 2.19
CA SER A 52 9.02 2.47 1.40
C SER A 52 8.85 1.59 0.16
N VAL A 53 9.95 1.23 -0.49
CA VAL A 53 9.95 0.34 -1.65
C VAL A 53 9.63 -1.10 -1.26
N ALA A 54 10.15 -1.60 -0.14
CA ALA A 54 9.81 -2.93 0.36
C ALA A 54 8.30 -3.06 0.64
N LEU A 55 7.67 -2.02 1.21
CA LEU A 55 6.22 -2.00 1.44
C LEU A 55 5.38 -1.98 0.15
N THR A 56 5.96 -1.54 -0.96
CA THR A 56 5.29 -1.48 -2.28
C THR A 56 5.69 -2.61 -3.23
N GLY A 57 6.31 -3.67 -2.71
CA GLY A 57 6.65 -4.86 -3.49
C GLY A 57 7.94 -4.74 -4.30
N GLY A 58 8.78 -3.73 -4.04
CA GLY A 58 10.11 -3.59 -4.61
C GLY A 58 11.22 -4.06 -3.67
N ASN A 59 12.46 -4.01 -4.14
CA ASN A 59 13.64 -4.32 -3.36
C ASN A 59 14.84 -3.52 -3.88
N LEU A 60 15.22 -2.48 -3.15
CA LEU A 60 16.38 -1.65 -3.50
C LEU A 60 17.71 -2.32 -3.14
N ARG A 61 17.71 -3.25 -2.17
CA ARG A 61 18.95 -3.91 -1.74
C ARG A 61 19.60 -4.74 -2.83
N ASN A 62 18.79 -5.35 -3.70
CA ASN A 62 19.28 -6.20 -4.77
C ASN A 62 19.44 -5.45 -6.10
N LEU A 63 19.06 -4.15 -6.18
CA LEU A 63 19.10 -3.34 -7.40
C LEU A 63 18.63 -4.13 -8.63
N SER A 64 17.43 -4.71 -8.48
CA SER A 64 16.83 -5.60 -9.46
C SER A 64 15.88 -4.85 -10.41
N LEU A 65 15.39 -5.57 -11.41
CA LEU A 65 14.35 -5.09 -12.32
C LEU A 65 13.11 -4.56 -11.57
N PHE A 66 12.80 -5.13 -10.38
CA PHE A 66 11.65 -4.76 -9.56
C PHE A 66 11.99 -3.82 -8.40
N SER A 67 13.12 -3.10 -8.48
CA SER A 67 13.56 -2.22 -7.38
C SER A 67 12.56 -1.15 -6.98
N ILE A 68 11.81 -0.58 -7.91
CA ILE A 68 10.78 0.44 -7.62
C ILE A 68 9.48 -0.21 -7.07
N GLY A 69 9.19 -1.45 -7.46
CA GLY A 69 7.97 -2.15 -7.05
C GLY A 69 6.69 -1.58 -7.66
N LEU A 70 5.59 -1.66 -6.90
CA LEU A 70 4.27 -1.13 -7.26
C LEU A 70 4.03 0.31 -6.80
N SER A 71 5.05 0.97 -6.22
CA SER A 71 4.94 2.33 -5.67
C SER A 71 4.35 3.35 -6.65
N PRO A 72 4.79 3.43 -7.93
CA PRO A 72 4.22 4.37 -8.90
C PRO A 72 2.73 4.15 -9.14
N TRP A 73 2.33 2.89 -9.26
CA TRP A 73 0.93 2.52 -9.48
C TRP A 73 0.05 2.88 -8.27
N MET A 74 0.51 2.60 -7.04
CA MET A 74 -0.21 2.97 -5.83
C MET A 74 -0.36 4.48 -5.69
N SER A 75 0.72 5.23 -5.92
CA SER A 75 0.69 6.70 -5.92
C SER A 75 -0.28 7.26 -6.96
N ALA A 76 -0.28 6.69 -8.17
CA ALA A 76 -1.20 7.08 -9.24
C ALA A 76 -2.67 6.83 -8.84
N MET A 77 -2.95 5.68 -8.22
CA MET A 77 -4.31 5.34 -7.78
C MET A 77 -4.83 6.31 -6.71
N ILE A 78 -3.98 6.72 -5.76
CA ILE A 78 -4.36 7.70 -4.73
C ILE A 78 -4.63 9.06 -5.35
N LEU A 79 -3.71 9.56 -6.17
CA LEU A 79 -3.88 10.84 -6.83
C LEU A 79 -5.15 10.84 -7.68
N TRP A 80 -5.41 9.74 -8.40
CA TRP A 80 -6.66 9.57 -9.15
C TRP A 80 -7.88 9.62 -8.25
N GLN A 81 -7.87 8.92 -7.12
CA GLN A 81 -8.96 8.98 -6.14
C GLN A 81 -9.16 10.41 -5.61
N GLY A 82 -8.07 11.10 -5.26
CA GLY A 82 -8.10 12.50 -4.85
C GLY A 82 -8.78 13.40 -5.89
N PHE A 83 -8.41 13.26 -7.16
CA PHE A 83 -9.03 14.00 -8.27
C PHE A 83 -10.50 13.62 -8.48
N SER A 84 -10.85 12.36 -8.25
CA SER A 84 -12.23 11.85 -8.39
C SER A 84 -13.19 12.38 -7.33
N PHE A 85 -12.70 12.81 -6.16
CA PHE A 85 -13.54 13.50 -5.17
C PHE A 85 -14.00 14.89 -5.65
N SER A 86 -13.29 15.51 -6.58
CA SER A 86 -13.70 16.79 -7.15
C SER A 86 -14.80 16.59 -8.19
N LYS A 87 -16.04 16.91 -7.82
CA LYS A 87 -17.19 16.86 -8.75
C LYS A 87 -17.00 17.74 -9.99
N LYS A 88 -16.16 18.80 -9.89
CA LYS A 88 -15.88 19.71 -11.02
C LYS A 88 -15.13 19.04 -12.16
N LEU A 89 -14.34 17.99 -11.89
CA LEU A 89 -13.55 17.29 -12.89
C LEU A 89 -14.35 16.23 -13.67
N GLY A 90 -15.55 15.85 -13.22
CA GLY A 90 -16.44 14.91 -13.92
C GLY A 90 -15.84 13.52 -14.18
N LEU A 91 -14.77 13.15 -13.45
CA LEU A 91 -14.01 11.93 -13.71
C LEU A 91 -14.83 10.66 -13.45
N ASN A 92 -15.81 10.73 -12.57
CA ASN A 92 -16.66 9.59 -12.22
C ASN A 92 -17.73 9.29 -13.28
N SER A 93 -17.99 10.22 -14.21
CA SER A 93 -18.94 10.04 -15.32
C SER A 93 -18.34 9.37 -16.56
N VAL A 94 -17.03 9.16 -16.56
CA VAL A 94 -16.29 8.56 -17.68
C VAL A 94 -16.31 7.04 -17.56
N PRO A 95 -16.44 6.27 -18.69
CA PRO A 95 -16.36 4.82 -18.68
C PRO A 95 -15.10 4.28 -17.97
N SER A 96 -15.23 3.14 -17.30
CA SER A 96 -14.14 2.54 -16.49
C SER A 96 -12.87 2.29 -17.30
N GLU A 97 -12.99 1.84 -18.56
CA GLU A 97 -11.84 1.60 -19.45
C GLU A 97 -11.01 2.87 -19.71
N VAL A 98 -11.68 4.02 -19.88
CA VAL A 98 -11.00 5.30 -20.09
C VAL A 98 -10.35 5.77 -18.79
N GLN A 99 -11.01 5.55 -17.65
CA GLN A 99 -10.43 5.85 -16.34
C GLN A 99 -9.16 5.02 -16.11
N ASP A 100 -9.19 3.72 -16.39
CA ASP A 100 -8.05 2.83 -16.20
C ASP A 100 -6.89 3.18 -17.12
N ARG A 101 -7.16 3.55 -18.36
CA ARG A 101 -6.13 4.07 -19.28
C ARG A 101 -5.48 5.35 -18.75
N ARG A 102 -6.26 6.29 -18.24
CA ARG A 102 -5.74 7.54 -17.64
C ARG A 102 -4.89 7.27 -16.39
N LYS A 103 -5.32 6.34 -15.54
CA LYS A 103 -4.53 5.87 -14.38
C LYS A 103 -3.19 5.30 -14.81
N MET A 104 -3.14 4.52 -15.91
CA MET A 104 -1.89 3.97 -16.45
C MET A 104 -0.95 5.05 -16.96
N TYR A 105 -1.45 6.10 -17.64
CA TYR A 105 -0.61 7.25 -18.04
C TYR A 105 -0.05 7.98 -16.82
N LEU A 106 -0.85 8.16 -15.78
CA LEU A 106 -0.40 8.78 -14.53
C LEU A 106 0.65 7.90 -13.83
N THR A 107 0.45 6.58 -13.83
CA THR A 107 1.44 5.60 -13.35
C THR A 107 2.75 5.71 -14.14
N LEU A 108 2.69 5.85 -15.47
CA LEU A 108 3.88 6.02 -16.31
C LEU A 108 4.66 7.28 -15.93
N GLY A 109 3.97 8.41 -15.77
CA GLY A 109 4.61 9.66 -15.36
C GLY A 109 5.33 9.53 -14.01
N ILE A 110 4.67 8.94 -13.01
CA ILE A 110 5.26 8.73 -11.69
C ILE A 110 6.41 7.71 -11.75
N ALA A 111 6.26 6.62 -12.52
CA ALA A 111 7.29 5.61 -12.69
C ALA A 111 8.55 6.20 -13.34
N LEU A 112 8.40 7.08 -14.33
CA LEU A 112 9.53 7.80 -14.92
C LEU A 112 10.24 8.69 -13.90
N ILE A 113 9.49 9.46 -13.10
CA ILE A 113 10.08 10.31 -12.04
C ILE A 113 10.87 9.45 -11.04
N GLN A 114 10.30 8.36 -10.56
CA GLN A 114 10.96 7.49 -9.59
C GLN A 114 12.16 6.75 -10.20
N ALA A 115 12.03 6.26 -11.44
CA ALA A 115 13.11 5.59 -12.15
C ALA A 115 14.29 6.53 -12.41
N LEU A 116 14.03 7.76 -12.88
CA LEU A 116 15.06 8.77 -13.09
C LEU A 116 15.77 9.11 -11.78
N ALA A 117 15.02 9.40 -10.70
CA ALA A 117 15.58 9.74 -9.41
C ALA A 117 16.48 8.62 -8.86
N LEU A 118 16.07 7.36 -9.05
CA LEU A 118 16.87 6.20 -8.64
C LEU A 118 18.13 6.06 -9.51
N THR A 119 17.99 6.12 -10.84
CA THR A 119 19.08 5.88 -11.79
C THR A 119 20.17 6.94 -11.69
N ILE A 120 19.84 8.20 -11.36
CA ILE A 120 20.83 9.27 -11.13
C ILE A 120 21.83 8.91 -10.04
N ASN A 121 21.37 8.22 -8.99
CA ASN A 121 22.21 7.86 -7.84
C ASN A 121 22.81 6.45 -7.93
N LEU A 122 22.53 5.68 -9.01
CA LEU A 122 23.11 4.36 -9.17
C LEU A 122 24.62 4.44 -9.44
N PRO A 123 25.43 3.63 -8.74
CA PRO A 123 26.87 3.49 -9.00
C PRO A 123 27.06 2.68 -10.29
N VAL A 124 27.14 3.36 -11.41
CA VAL A 124 27.28 2.72 -12.73
C VAL A 124 28.77 2.55 -13.04
N GLN A 125 29.20 1.30 -13.24
CA GLN A 125 30.51 0.95 -13.80
C GLN A 125 30.31 0.46 -15.24
N ALA A 126 30.35 1.38 -16.19
CA ALA A 126 30.12 1.00 -17.57
C ALA A 126 31.37 1.23 -18.45
N PRO A 127 31.76 0.24 -19.24
CA PRO A 127 32.74 0.40 -20.31
C PRO A 127 32.15 1.15 -21.53
N TYR A 128 30.85 1.46 -21.48
CA TYR A 128 30.07 2.08 -22.56
C TYR A 128 29.67 3.52 -22.22
N ASN A 129 29.06 4.21 -23.19
CA ASN A 129 28.57 5.57 -23.00
C ASN A 129 27.60 5.65 -21.81
N PRO A 130 27.91 6.44 -20.75
CA PRO A 130 27.10 6.52 -19.53
C PRO A 130 25.64 6.91 -19.80
N PHE A 131 25.40 7.70 -20.85
CA PHE A 131 24.05 8.13 -21.22
C PHE A 131 23.18 6.96 -21.72
N LEU A 132 23.74 6.03 -22.48
CA LEU A 132 23.02 4.84 -22.95
C LEU A 132 22.66 3.93 -21.77
N VAL A 133 23.58 3.74 -20.82
CA VAL A 133 23.33 2.93 -19.63
C VAL A 133 22.27 3.57 -18.73
N PHE A 134 22.28 4.89 -18.61
CA PHE A 134 21.26 5.65 -17.89
C PHE A 134 19.86 5.42 -18.49
N ILE A 135 19.70 5.59 -19.81
CA ILE A 135 18.41 5.34 -20.49
C ILE A 135 17.99 3.89 -20.35
N LEU A 136 18.90 2.94 -20.50
CA LEU A 136 18.62 1.51 -20.41
C LEU A 136 18.12 1.15 -19.01
N ASN A 137 18.81 1.57 -17.95
CA ASN A 137 18.38 1.27 -16.58
C ASN A 137 17.06 1.95 -16.23
N THR A 138 16.84 3.20 -16.65
CA THR A 138 15.55 3.88 -16.47
C THR A 138 14.42 3.12 -17.15
N SER A 139 14.61 2.71 -18.41
CA SER A 139 13.59 1.97 -19.16
C SER A 139 13.31 0.59 -18.55
N LEU A 140 14.33 -0.11 -18.07
CA LEU A 140 14.20 -1.40 -17.39
C LEU A 140 13.41 -1.27 -16.07
N LEU A 141 13.67 -0.24 -15.27
CA LEU A 141 12.95 0.02 -14.03
C LEU A 141 11.46 0.32 -14.27
N VAL A 142 11.16 1.14 -15.29
CA VAL A 142 9.78 1.43 -15.69
C VAL A 142 9.10 0.15 -16.21
N ALA A 143 9.76 -0.61 -17.07
CA ALA A 143 9.24 -1.88 -17.57
C ALA A 143 8.98 -2.88 -16.45
N GLY A 144 9.88 -2.96 -15.46
CA GLY A 144 9.71 -3.79 -14.26
C GLY A 144 8.46 -3.42 -13.45
N THR A 145 8.21 -2.12 -13.27
CA THR A 145 6.99 -1.65 -12.59
C THR A 145 5.72 -2.08 -13.34
N PHE A 146 5.65 -1.88 -14.66
CA PHE A 146 4.50 -2.27 -15.45
C PHE A 146 4.32 -3.78 -15.51
N PHE A 147 5.41 -4.54 -15.53
CA PHE A 147 5.37 -6.00 -15.43
C PHE A 147 4.76 -6.46 -14.08
N LEU A 148 5.12 -5.80 -12.98
CA LEU A 148 4.51 -6.08 -11.67
C LEU A 148 3.03 -5.71 -11.61
N VAL A 149 2.62 -4.59 -12.22
CA VAL A 149 1.21 -4.22 -12.35
C VAL A 149 0.45 -5.29 -13.11
N TRP A 150 0.96 -5.72 -14.26
CA TRP A 150 0.37 -6.80 -15.05
C TRP A 150 0.30 -8.12 -14.28
N LEU A 151 1.36 -8.50 -13.56
CA LEU A 151 1.39 -9.70 -12.71
C LEU A 151 0.34 -9.64 -11.60
N SER A 152 0.15 -8.45 -11.03
CA SER A 152 -0.86 -8.15 -10.01
C SER A 152 -2.29 -8.32 -10.54
N ASP A 153 -2.56 -7.82 -11.76
CA ASP A 153 -3.86 -7.92 -12.41
C ASP A 153 -4.18 -9.38 -12.76
N ILE A 154 -3.20 -10.15 -13.23
CA ILE A 154 -3.36 -11.59 -13.43
C ILE A 154 -3.68 -12.28 -12.11
N ASN A 155 -2.95 -11.96 -11.03
CA ASN A 155 -3.21 -12.55 -9.73
C ASN A 155 -4.61 -12.19 -9.19
N ALA A 156 -5.13 -11.03 -9.49
CA ALA A 156 -6.50 -10.64 -9.14
C ALA A 156 -7.57 -11.51 -9.84
N THR A 157 -7.29 -11.98 -11.07
CA THR A 157 -8.22 -12.81 -11.86
C THR A 157 -8.12 -14.28 -11.53
N ILE A 158 -6.93 -14.86 -11.61
CA ILE A 158 -6.71 -16.33 -11.49
C ILE A 158 -6.24 -16.76 -10.10
N GLY A 159 -5.73 -15.84 -9.29
CA GLY A 159 -5.16 -16.11 -7.98
C GLY A 159 -6.03 -15.67 -6.81
N VAL A 160 -5.37 -15.43 -5.67
CA VAL A 160 -5.94 -14.94 -4.41
C VAL A 160 -5.20 -13.67 -4.00
N GLY A 161 -5.94 -12.63 -3.57
CA GLY A 161 -5.38 -11.43 -2.93
C GLY A 161 -4.83 -10.36 -3.87
N GLY A 162 -4.82 -10.57 -5.21
CA GLY A 162 -4.41 -9.52 -6.18
C GLY A 162 -3.04 -8.90 -5.87
N PRO A 163 -2.92 -7.54 -5.90
CA PRO A 163 -1.67 -6.83 -5.66
C PRO A 163 -1.09 -7.07 -4.26
N VAL A 164 -1.95 -7.26 -3.26
CA VAL A 164 -1.54 -7.40 -1.85
C VAL A 164 -0.59 -8.58 -1.63
N VAL A 165 -0.74 -9.65 -2.40
CA VAL A 165 0.12 -10.85 -2.26
C VAL A 165 1.54 -10.58 -2.76
N ILE A 166 1.71 -9.79 -3.81
CA ILE A 166 3.04 -9.39 -4.30
C ILE A 166 3.74 -8.52 -3.25
N LEU A 167 2.99 -7.61 -2.62
CA LEU A 167 3.50 -6.77 -1.52
C LEU A 167 3.92 -7.62 -0.32
N LEU A 168 3.09 -8.58 0.08
CA LEU A 168 3.43 -9.50 1.16
C LEU A 168 4.65 -10.36 0.84
N ALA A 169 4.80 -10.78 -0.41
CA ALA A 169 5.94 -11.59 -0.83
C ALA A 169 7.26 -10.84 -0.68
N SER A 170 7.32 -9.55 -1.03
CA SER A 170 8.52 -8.73 -0.83
C SER A 170 8.87 -8.59 0.64
N MET A 171 7.88 -8.30 1.49
CA MET A 171 8.07 -8.19 2.93
C MET A 171 8.56 -9.50 3.55
N VAL A 172 7.92 -10.63 3.20
CA VAL A 172 8.30 -11.95 3.72
C VAL A 172 9.70 -12.35 3.23
N ALA A 173 10.07 -11.98 2.00
CA ALA A 173 11.40 -12.26 1.46
C ALA A 173 12.52 -11.46 2.15
N SER A 174 12.25 -10.25 2.64
CA SER A 174 13.24 -9.42 3.34
C SER A 174 13.38 -9.78 4.82
N LEU A 175 12.32 -10.27 5.48
CA LEU A 175 12.29 -10.56 6.92
C LEU A 175 13.46 -11.39 7.45
N PRO A 176 13.90 -12.51 6.82
CA PRO A 176 15.01 -13.31 7.36
C PRO A 176 16.32 -12.53 7.45
N GLN A 177 16.61 -11.70 6.44
CA GLN A 177 17.82 -10.88 6.40
C GLN A 177 17.76 -9.77 7.45
N ASP A 178 16.61 -9.11 7.60
CA ASP A 178 16.39 -8.06 8.59
C ASP A 178 16.56 -8.59 10.02
N ILE A 179 16.01 -9.78 10.30
CA ILE A 179 16.14 -10.43 11.59
C ILE A 179 17.61 -10.79 11.87
N ILE A 180 18.30 -11.41 10.91
CA ILE A 180 19.72 -11.80 11.07
C ILE A 180 20.58 -10.55 11.29
N GLN A 181 20.38 -9.49 10.52
CA GLN A 181 21.11 -8.24 10.67
C GLN A 181 20.85 -7.59 12.03
N SER A 182 19.60 -7.57 12.50
CA SER A 182 19.24 -7.05 13.82
C SER A 182 19.90 -7.84 14.95
N ILE A 183 19.94 -9.18 14.85
CA ILE A 183 20.63 -10.03 15.83
C ILE A 183 22.12 -9.72 15.90
N GLN A 184 22.76 -9.52 14.74
CA GLN A 184 24.20 -9.24 14.64
C GLN A 184 24.56 -7.85 15.20
N VAL A 185 23.73 -6.84 14.89
CA VAL A 185 23.96 -5.46 15.32
C VAL A 185 23.72 -5.29 16.83
N TYR A 186 22.60 -5.78 17.33
CA TYR A 186 22.20 -5.58 18.74
C TYR A 186 22.67 -6.70 19.68
N LYS A 187 23.37 -7.74 19.18
CA LYS A 187 23.82 -8.91 19.96
C LYS A 187 22.71 -9.48 20.87
N VAL A 188 21.50 -9.60 20.33
CA VAL A 188 20.30 -9.97 21.07
C VAL A 188 20.41 -11.42 21.58
N SER A 189 20.19 -11.62 22.88
CA SER A 189 20.16 -12.96 23.48
C SER A 189 19.02 -13.81 22.90
N PRO A 190 19.21 -15.14 22.74
CA PRO A 190 18.14 -16.05 22.26
C PRO A 190 16.84 -15.97 23.05
N TRP A 191 16.92 -15.73 24.36
CA TRP A 191 15.76 -15.54 25.22
C TRP A 191 14.94 -14.30 24.90
N ILE A 192 15.60 -13.20 24.57
CA ILE A 192 14.93 -11.96 24.17
C ILE A 192 14.25 -12.16 22.82
N LEU A 193 14.89 -12.88 21.89
CA LEU A 193 14.29 -13.24 20.60
C LEU A 193 13.01 -14.08 20.77
N PHE A 194 13.06 -15.09 21.66
CA PHE A 194 11.87 -15.89 21.96
C PHE A 194 10.75 -15.04 22.56
N LEU A 195 11.07 -14.16 23.52
CA LEU A 195 10.10 -13.25 24.13
C LEU A 195 9.48 -12.31 23.08
N LEU A 196 10.30 -11.72 22.19
CA LEU A 196 9.83 -10.86 21.11
C LEU A 196 8.93 -11.62 20.14
N LEU A 197 9.25 -12.86 19.82
CA LEU A 197 8.42 -13.71 18.96
C LEU A 197 7.05 -13.97 19.59
N VAL A 198 7.02 -14.35 20.87
CA VAL A 198 5.77 -14.61 21.60
C VAL A 198 4.93 -13.33 21.70
N LEU A 199 5.56 -12.20 22.03
CA LEU A 199 4.88 -10.90 22.11
C LEU A 199 4.34 -10.46 20.74
N GLY A 200 5.10 -10.69 19.65
CA GLY A 200 4.66 -10.44 18.28
C GLY A 200 3.47 -11.30 17.88
N LEU A 201 3.42 -12.58 18.29
CA LEU A 201 2.26 -13.45 18.04
C LEU A 201 1.03 -12.99 18.81
N ILE A 202 1.18 -12.60 20.08
CA ILE A 202 0.07 -12.05 20.88
C ILE A 202 -0.45 -10.77 20.25
N PHE A 203 0.46 -9.87 19.85
CA PHE A 203 0.11 -8.62 19.21
C PHE A 203 -0.64 -8.87 17.88
N THR A 204 -0.13 -9.77 17.04
CA THR A 204 -0.79 -10.16 15.78
C THR A 204 -2.20 -10.72 16.06
N TYR A 205 -2.37 -11.55 17.08
CA TYR A 205 -3.67 -12.07 17.47
C TYR A 205 -4.64 -10.96 17.86
N LEU A 206 -4.21 -9.99 18.68
CA LEU A 206 -5.02 -8.81 19.05
C LEU A 206 -5.42 -7.96 17.84
N VAL A 207 -4.47 -7.72 16.93
CA VAL A 207 -4.74 -7.02 15.68
C VAL A 207 -5.79 -7.74 14.85
N VAL A 208 -5.67 -9.07 14.69
CA VAL A 208 -6.66 -9.88 13.95
C VAL A 208 -8.03 -9.83 14.61
N LEU A 209 -8.12 -9.88 15.94
CA LEU A 209 -9.39 -9.72 16.66
C LEU A 209 -10.04 -8.37 16.35
N PHE A 210 -9.25 -7.28 16.36
CA PHE A 210 -9.77 -5.94 16.05
C PHE A 210 -10.26 -5.83 14.60
N TYR A 211 -9.53 -6.39 13.63
CA TYR A 211 -9.93 -6.40 12.22
C TYR A 211 -11.14 -7.29 11.94
N ARG A 212 -11.40 -8.30 12.76
CA ARG A 212 -12.58 -9.16 12.67
C ARG A 212 -13.81 -8.59 13.38
N ALA A 213 -13.64 -7.58 14.22
CA ALA A 213 -14.73 -6.95 14.94
C ALA A 213 -15.70 -6.25 13.97
N ARG A 214 -16.99 -6.61 14.06
CA ARG A 214 -18.05 -6.11 13.18
C ARG A 214 -19.22 -5.64 13.98
N TYR A 215 -19.74 -4.49 13.61
CA TYR A 215 -21.00 -3.98 14.14
C TYR A 215 -22.14 -4.43 13.24
N ARG A 216 -23.22 -4.94 13.82
CA ARG A 216 -24.39 -5.45 13.11
C ARG A 216 -25.56 -4.50 13.24
N VAL A 217 -25.93 -3.89 12.12
CA VAL A 217 -27.12 -3.03 12.02
C VAL A 217 -28.31 -3.90 11.60
N PRO A 218 -29.40 -4.00 12.42
CA PRO A 218 -30.55 -4.80 12.05
C PRO A 218 -31.27 -4.18 10.84
N ILE A 219 -31.54 -5.00 9.82
CA ILE A 219 -32.27 -4.61 8.61
C ILE A 219 -33.54 -5.44 8.51
N ASN A 220 -34.62 -4.85 8.01
CA ASN A 220 -35.79 -5.59 7.61
C ASN A 220 -35.72 -5.89 6.11
N LYS A 221 -35.67 -7.17 5.75
CA LYS A 221 -35.70 -7.63 4.36
C LYS A 221 -37.10 -8.06 3.97
N ILE A 222 -37.63 -7.46 2.90
CA ILE A 222 -38.92 -7.84 2.36
C ILE A 222 -38.82 -9.25 1.75
N GLY A 223 -39.82 -10.10 2.03
CA GLY A 223 -39.85 -11.48 1.53
C GLY A 223 -39.06 -12.51 2.36
N LEU A 224 -38.36 -12.09 3.42
CA LEU A 224 -37.66 -13.03 4.29
C LEU A 224 -38.65 -13.64 5.32
N HIS A 225 -38.75 -14.97 5.34
CA HIS A 225 -39.58 -15.68 6.31
C HIS A 225 -39.17 -15.30 7.75
N SER A 226 -40.13 -15.15 8.64
CA SER A 226 -39.94 -14.70 10.05
C SER A 226 -38.87 -15.48 10.82
N ARG A 227 -38.69 -16.76 10.52
CA ARG A 227 -37.68 -17.66 11.10
C ARG A 227 -36.24 -17.21 10.80
N PHE A 228 -36.00 -16.48 9.70
CA PHE A 228 -34.69 -16.01 9.26
C PHE A 228 -34.43 -14.51 9.53
N LYS A 229 -35.40 -13.80 10.10
CA LYS A 229 -35.23 -12.36 10.45
C LYS A 229 -34.04 -12.10 11.37
N ARG A 230 -33.68 -13.06 12.21
CA ARG A 230 -32.51 -12.97 13.11
C ARG A 230 -31.17 -12.85 12.38
N TYR A 231 -31.10 -13.28 11.12
CA TYR A 231 -29.91 -13.21 10.27
C TYR A 231 -29.94 -12.01 9.29
N SER A 232 -30.92 -11.13 9.44
CA SER A 232 -31.06 -9.95 8.57
C SER A 232 -30.37 -8.75 9.22
N TYR A 233 -29.08 -8.58 8.94
CA TYR A 233 -28.27 -7.47 9.43
C TYR A 233 -27.26 -7.02 8.38
N LEU A 234 -26.89 -5.75 8.44
CA LEU A 234 -25.77 -5.15 7.70
C LEU A 234 -24.54 -5.18 8.62
N GLU A 235 -23.48 -5.84 8.18
CA GLU A 235 -22.22 -5.86 8.92
C GLU A 235 -21.33 -4.70 8.45
N ILE A 236 -20.91 -3.86 9.39
CA ILE A 236 -19.91 -2.81 9.16
C ILE A 236 -18.70 -3.13 10.03
N MET A 237 -17.51 -3.19 9.42
CA MET A 237 -16.26 -3.44 10.15
C MET A 237 -15.96 -2.30 11.11
N LEU A 238 -15.34 -2.60 12.25
CA LEU A 238 -14.90 -1.59 13.22
C LEU A 238 -13.74 -0.73 12.67
N ASN A 239 -12.93 -1.30 11.78
CA ASN A 239 -11.97 -0.56 10.95
C ASN A 239 -12.34 -0.71 9.46
N PRO A 240 -13.23 0.16 8.93
CA PRO A 240 -13.67 0.05 7.53
C PRO A 240 -12.55 0.32 6.53
N ALA A 241 -11.53 1.10 6.90
CA ALA A 241 -10.36 1.38 6.05
C ALA A 241 -9.47 0.16 5.86
N GLY A 242 -9.44 -0.74 6.85
CA GLY A 242 -8.55 -1.91 6.83
C GLY A 242 -7.06 -1.53 6.88
N GLY A 243 -6.23 -2.34 6.27
CA GLY A 243 -4.77 -2.13 6.17
C GLY A 243 -4.33 -1.32 4.95
N MET A 244 -5.25 -0.96 4.04
CA MET A 244 -4.90 -0.22 2.82
C MET A 244 -4.20 1.12 3.08
N PRO A 245 -4.61 1.94 4.06
CA PRO A 245 -3.98 3.24 4.30
C PRO A 245 -2.47 3.19 4.46
N TYR A 246 -1.92 2.15 5.12
CA TYR A 246 -0.47 2.03 5.35
C TYR A 246 0.34 2.00 4.05
N MET A 247 -0.06 1.15 3.11
CA MET A 247 0.63 0.95 1.84
C MET A 247 0.59 2.23 1.00
N TYR A 248 -0.59 2.85 0.96
CA TYR A 248 -0.79 4.06 0.17
C TYR A 248 -0.08 5.26 0.75
N VAL A 249 -0.09 5.44 2.07
CA VAL A 249 0.62 6.55 2.72
C VAL A 249 2.12 6.44 2.49
N MET A 250 2.71 5.24 2.62
CA MET A 250 4.14 5.03 2.36
C MET A 250 4.50 5.36 0.91
N SER A 251 3.68 4.94 -0.05
CA SER A 251 3.88 5.25 -1.47
C SER A 251 3.81 6.76 -1.73
N LEU A 252 2.84 7.46 -1.12
CA LEU A 252 2.69 8.91 -1.26
C LEU A 252 3.84 9.67 -0.61
N MET A 253 4.27 9.24 0.60
CA MET A 253 5.39 9.85 1.32
C MET A 253 6.73 9.70 0.56
N GLY A 254 6.86 8.69 -0.28
CA GLY A 254 8.04 8.52 -1.14
C GLY A 254 8.13 9.54 -2.28
N LEU A 255 7.01 10.02 -2.82
CA LEU A 255 7.01 10.92 -3.97
C LEU A 255 7.81 12.21 -3.77
N PRO A 256 7.66 12.97 -2.66
CA PRO A 256 8.45 14.17 -2.43
C PRO A 256 9.96 13.91 -2.41
N SER A 257 10.40 12.80 -1.83
CA SER A 257 11.82 12.43 -1.80
C SER A 257 12.38 12.23 -3.21
N TYR A 258 11.67 11.52 -4.07
CA TYR A 258 12.10 11.32 -5.46
C TYR A 258 12.11 12.63 -6.25
N LEU A 259 11.12 13.50 -6.05
CA LEU A 259 11.09 14.83 -6.67
C LEU A 259 12.24 15.72 -6.20
N LEU A 260 12.54 15.73 -4.90
CA LEU A 260 13.66 16.48 -4.34
C LEU A 260 15.02 16.01 -4.87
N ILE A 261 15.21 14.69 -5.03
CA ILE A 261 16.42 14.11 -5.65
C ILE A 261 16.59 14.61 -7.09
N LEU A 262 15.50 14.63 -7.87
CA LEU A 262 15.54 15.16 -9.24
C LEU A 262 15.84 16.65 -9.29
N LEU A 263 15.19 17.45 -8.42
CA LEU A 263 15.43 18.90 -8.34
C LEU A 263 16.86 19.21 -7.93
N GLN A 264 17.42 18.48 -6.96
CA GLN A 264 18.81 18.60 -6.55
C GLN A 264 19.79 18.27 -7.69
N TYR A 265 19.44 17.32 -8.56
CA TYR A 265 20.27 16.99 -9.72
C TYR A 265 20.21 18.08 -10.79
N LEU A 266 19.04 18.69 -11.03
CA LEU A 266 18.85 19.75 -12.02
C LEU A 266 19.48 21.07 -11.57
N ASP A 267 19.42 21.37 -10.28
CA ASP A 267 19.96 22.61 -9.69
C ASP A 267 20.94 22.25 -8.55
N LYS A 268 22.14 21.81 -8.95
CA LYS A 268 23.21 21.36 -8.03
C LYS A 268 23.74 22.44 -7.11
N GLY A 269 23.46 23.70 -7.38
CA GLY A 269 23.95 24.87 -6.61
C GLY A 269 23.06 25.29 -5.45
N ASN A 270 21.86 24.77 -5.33
CA ASN A 270 20.88 25.23 -4.35
C ASN A 270 20.86 24.34 -3.09
N PRO A 271 21.36 24.85 -1.95
CA PRO A 271 21.41 24.07 -0.71
C PRO A 271 20.04 23.79 -0.09
N LEU A 272 18.98 24.45 -0.57
CA LEU A 272 17.62 24.28 -0.04
C LEU A 272 17.10 22.87 -0.27
N TYR A 273 17.37 22.25 -1.44
CA TYR A 273 16.88 20.92 -1.74
C TYR A 273 17.52 19.84 -0.86
N SER A 274 18.84 19.97 -0.58
CA SER A 274 19.53 19.05 0.33
C SER A 274 19.04 19.21 1.77
N ALA A 275 18.83 20.45 2.25
CA ALA A 275 18.32 20.71 3.58
C ALA A 275 16.89 20.20 3.78
N ILE A 276 16.01 20.38 2.77
CA ILE A 276 14.65 19.81 2.82
C ILE A 276 14.69 18.29 2.80
N LEU A 277 15.52 17.68 1.95
CA LEU A 277 15.66 16.23 1.87
C LEU A 277 16.15 15.63 3.18
N GLU A 278 17.10 16.30 3.86
CA GLU A 278 17.59 15.88 5.17
C GLU A 278 16.52 15.96 6.25
N GLN A 279 15.71 17.02 6.28
CA GLN A 279 14.61 17.16 7.22
C GLN A 279 13.46 16.20 6.92
N TYR A 280 13.28 15.83 5.65
CA TYR A 280 12.26 14.88 5.18
C TYR A 280 12.76 13.43 5.20
N ALA A 281 13.93 13.17 5.77
CA ALA A 281 14.43 11.81 5.97
C ALA A 281 13.62 11.05 7.02
N MET A 282 13.52 9.73 6.85
CA MET A 282 12.88 8.85 7.84
C MET A 282 13.58 8.97 9.20
N GLY A 283 12.77 9.01 10.27
CA GLY A 283 13.27 9.24 11.62
C GLY A 283 13.34 10.71 12.04
N LYS A 284 13.17 11.65 11.12
CA LYS A 284 13.08 13.07 11.46
C LYS A 284 11.66 13.45 11.89
N PRO A 285 11.50 14.41 12.81
CA PRO A 285 10.19 14.80 13.34
C PRO A 285 9.18 15.18 12.27
N LEU A 286 9.61 15.98 11.28
CA LEU A 286 8.74 16.43 10.19
C LEU A 286 8.12 15.25 9.42
N TRP A 287 8.94 14.26 9.10
CA TRP A 287 8.49 13.07 8.38
C TRP A 287 7.49 12.25 9.21
N ILE A 288 7.78 12.02 10.49
CA ILE A 288 6.94 11.20 11.37
C ILE A 288 5.58 11.86 11.60
N TYR A 289 5.55 13.19 11.88
CA TYR A 289 4.29 13.89 12.07
C TYR A 289 3.46 13.95 10.77
N ALA A 290 4.11 14.17 9.62
CA ALA A 290 3.44 14.13 8.32
C ALA A 290 2.84 12.75 8.05
N TYR A 291 3.60 11.68 8.32
CA TYR A 291 3.14 10.30 8.16
C TYR A 291 1.91 10.00 9.03
N ILE A 292 1.94 10.34 10.31
CA ILE A 292 0.84 10.14 11.25
C ILE A 292 -0.42 10.88 10.79
N LEU A 293 -0.27 12.16 10.40
CA LEU A 293 -1.39 12.98 9.94
C LEU A 293 -2.02 12.40 8.67
N ILE A 294 -1.20 12.10 7.66
CA ILE A 294 -1.67 11.55 6.38
C ILE A 294 -2.30 10.18 6.59
N LEU A 295 -1.72 9.32 7.45
CA LEU A 295 -2.26 8.01 7.79
C LEU A 295 -3.65 8.12 8.41
N PHE A 296 -3.84 9.07 9.33
CA PHE A 296 -5.14 9.31 9.95
C PHE A 296 -6.19 9.77 8.92
N VAL A 297 -5.84 10.78 8.12
CA VAL A 297 -6.72 11.31 7.06
C VAL A 297 -7.08 10.21 6.05
N PHE A 298 -6.10 9.42 5.62
CA PHE A 298 -6.33 8.32 4.68
C PHE A 298 -7.16 7.20 5.29
N SER A 299 -7.00 6.90 6.56
CA SER A 299 -7.87 5.92 7.24
C SER A 299 -9.33 6.35 7.19
N ILE A 300 -9.62 7.64 7.35
CA ILE A 300 -10.98 8.16 7.20
C ILE A 300 -11.43 8.09 5.74
N ALA A 301 -10.61 8.56 4.79
CA ALA A 301 -10.95 8.57 3.38
C ALA A 301 -11.23 7.16 2.83
N PHE A 302 -10.36 6.19 3.13
CA PHE A 302 -10.53 4.80 2.70
C PHE A 302 -11.73 4.10 3.35
N ALA A 303 -12.13 4.50 4.56
CA ALA A 303 -13.35 3.99 5.16
C ALA A 303 -14.58 4.31 4.32
N PHE A 304 -14.68 5.53 3.79
CA PHE A 304 -15.77 5.94 2.89
C PHE A 304 -15.66 5.33 1.48
N VAL A 305 -14.45 5.07 1.00
CA VAL A 305 -14.24 4.37 -0.27
C VAL A 305 -14.71 2.92 -0.18
N ASN A 306 -14.35 2.24 0.93
CA ASN A 306 -14.69 0.82 1.12
C ASN A 306 -16.16 0.61 1.50
N VAL A 307 -16.75 1.56 2.24
CA VAL A 307 -18.15 1.48 2.70
C VAL A 307 -18.88 2.75 2.26
N SER A 308 -19.36 2.74 1.02
CA SER A 308 -20.18 3.84 0.47
C SER A 308 -21.62 3.73 0.96
N GLY A 309 -22.03 4.64 1.85
CA GLY A 309 -23.42 4.69 2.34
C GLY A 309 -24.42 4.93 1.24
N GLN A 310 -24.08 5.70 0.20
CA GLN A 310 -24.95 5.93 -0.95
C GLN A 310 -25.24 4.63 -1.71
N GLN A 311 -24.19 3.89 -2.08
CA GLN A 311 -24.36 2.62 -2.81
C GLN A 311 -25.15 1.59 -2.02
N ILE A 312 -24.95 1.54 -0.70
CA ILE A 312 -25.70 0.62 0.18
C ILE A 312 -27.18 1.05 0.23
N ALA A 313 -27.46 2.35 0.42
CA ALA A 313 -28.83 2.89 0.45
C ALA A 313 -29.57 2.65 -0.87
N ASP A 314 -28.91 2.85 -2.01
CA ASP A 314 -29.47 2.61 -3.34
C ASP A 314 -29.80 1.12 -3.56
N ARG A 315 -28.91 0.22 -3.15
CA ARG A 315 -29.14 -1.24 -3.19
C ARG A 315 -30.31 -1.64 -2.29
N MET A 316 -30.37 -1.09 -1.06
CA MET A 316 -31.48 -1.36 -0.14
C MET A 316 -32.80 -0.85 -0.69
N LYS A 317 -32.82 0.34 -1.32
CA LYS A 317 -34.01 0.88 -1.99
C LYS A 317 -34.49 -0.01 -3.15
N GLN A 318 -33.55 -0.56 -3.95
CA GLN A 318 -33.86 -1.46 -5.06
C GLN A 318 -34.39 -2.81 -4.59
N SER A 319 -33.87 -3.36 -3.48
CA SER A 319 -34.33 -4.62 -2.89
C SER A 319 -35.57 -4.48 -2.00
N GLY A 320 -36.00 -3.24 -1.70
CA GLY A 320 -37.08 -2.97 -0.75
C GLY A 320 -36.69 -3.13 0.71
N ASP A 321 -35.39 -3.35 1.02
CA ASP A 321 -34.91 -3.49 2.38
C ASP A 321 -34.84 -2.14 3.10
N TYR A 322 -35.04 -2.12 4.41
CA TYR A 322 -34.95 -0.88 5.18
C TYR A 322 -34.40 -1.11 6.59
N ILE A 323 -33.83 -0.03 7.16
CA ILE A 323 -33.37 0.01 8.54
C ILE A 323 -34.53 0.51 9.41
N TYR A 324 -34.77 -0.12 10.55
CA TYR A 324 -35.82 0.32 11.48
C TYR A 324 -35.60 1.77 11.92
N GLY A 325 -36.67 2.58 11.78
CA GLY A 325 -36.65 3.99 12.18
C GLY A 325 -35.90 4.94 11.25
N VAL A 326 -35.48 4.47 10.04
CA VAL A 326 -34.79 5.31 9.03
C VAL A 326 -35.53 5.21 7.70
N TYR A 327 -35.87 6.35 7.10
CA TYR A 327 -36.51 6.35 5.79
C TYR A 327 -35.57 5.81 4.71
N PRO A 328 -36.10 4.96 3.78
CA PRO A 328 -35.31 4.45 2.65
C PRO A 328 -34.81 5.57 1.73
N GLY A 329 -33.56 5.48 1.29
CA GLY A 329 -32.93 6.44 0.38
C GLY A 329 -31.90 7.33 1.08
N GLU A 330 -32.05 8.65 0.99
CA GLU A 330 -31.05 9.60 1.43
C GLU A 330 -30.78 9.54 2.96
N ASP A 331 -31.83 9.37 3.76
CA ASP A 331 -31.69 9.26 5.21
C ASP A 331 -30.95 7.98 5.62
N THR A 332 -31.18 6.88 4.91
CA THR A 332 -30.40 5.64 5.07
C THR A 332 -28.92 5.87 4.74
N SER A 333 -28.63 6.58 3.65
CA SER A 333 -27.25 6.94 3.28
C SER A 333 -26.58 7.80 4.36
N ARG A 334 -27.28 8.82 4.86
CA ARG A 334 -26.78 9.70 5.94
C ARG A 334 -26.53 8.93 7.24
N PHE A 335 -27.42 8.01 7.60
CA PHE A 335 -27.27 7.14 8.77
C PHE A 335 -26.00 6.27 8.66
N ILE A 336 -25.83 5.57 7.52
CA ILE A 336 -24.69 4.70 7.27
C ILE A 336 -23.39 5.52 7.26
N ASN A 337 -23.34 6.66 6.57
CA ASN A 337 -22.16 7.51 6.51
C ASN A 337 -21.75 8.03 7.89
N ARG A 338 -22.71 8.39 8.75
CA ARG A 338 -22.42 8.79 10.14
C ARG A 338 -21.82 7.64 10.96
N LEU A 339 -22.31 6.43 10.74
CA LEU A 339 -21.80 5.24 11.41
C LEU A 339 -20.39 4.90 10.92
N VAL A 340 -20.17 4.96 9.61
CA VAL A 340 -18.86 4.76 8.98
C VAL A 340 -17.85 5.79 9.49
N LEU A 341 -18.25 7.07 9.63
CA LEU A 341 -17.37 8.10 10.17
C LEU A 341 -16.93 7.80 11.60
N ARG A 342 -17.85 7.36 12.47
CA ARG A 342 -17.52 6.97 13.85
C ARG A 342 -16.52 5.83 13.89
N PHE A 343 -16.73 4.80 13.08
CA PHE A 343 -15.81 3.67 12.99
C PHE A 343 -14.50 4.02 12.28
N ALA A 344 -14.52 4.93 11.30
CA ALA A 344 -13.32 5.44 10.66
C ALA A 344 -12.41 6.21 11.63
N LEU A 345 -12.98 6.97 12.56
CA LEU A 345 -12.22 7.64 13.61
C LEU A 345 -11.56 6.63 14.56
N ILE A 346 -12.31 5.63 15.02
CA ILE A 346 -11.78 4.56 15.89
C ILE A 346 -10.71 3.75 15.15
N GLY A 347 -10.99 3.31 13.91
CA GLY A 347 -10.05 2.59 13.06
C GLY A 347 -8.83 3.42 12.70
N GLY A 348 -8.99 4.72 12.44
CA GLY A 348 -7.91 5.65 12.15
C GLY A 348 -6.98 5.84 13.35
N LEU A 349 -7.53 6.03 14.55
CA LEU A 349 -6.76 6.05 15.80
C LEU A 349 -6.00 4.74 16.00
N PHE A 350 -6.64 3.60 15.81
CA PHE A 350 -5.99 2.29 15.89
C PHE A 350 -4.84 2.17 14.88
N ASN A 351 -5.04 2.58 13.63
CA ASN A 351 -4.01 2.54 12.61
C ASN A 351 -2.82 3.45 12.97
N VAL A 352 -3.09 4.65 13.49
CA VAL A 352 -2.05 5.60 13.95
C VAL A 352 -1.30 5.04 15.15
N THR A 353 -1.98 4.45 16.13
CA THR A 353 -1.30 3.85 17.28
C THR A 353 -0.44 2.67 16.87
N LEU A 354 -0.92 1.84 15.96
CA LEU A 354 -0.20 0.64 15.50
C LEU A 354 1.11 0.98 14.75
N ALA A 355 1.10 1.97 13.86
CA ALA A 355 2.25 2.33 13.05
C ALA A 355 2.99 3.59 13.52
N GLY A 356 2.28 4.55 14.11
CA GLY A 356 2.85 5.81 14.56
C GLY A 356 3.58 5.73 15.90
N LEU A 357 3.04 4.98 16.87
CA LEU A 357 3.70 4.84 18.17
C LEU A 357 5.13 4.31 18.09
N PRO A 358 5.43 3.20 17.37
CA PRO A 358 6.81 2.75 17.22
C PRO A 358 7.74 3.80 16.61
N MET A 359 7.22 4.61 15.66
CA MET A 359 8.03 5.67 15.04
C MET A 359 8.28 6.85 15.97
N LEU A 360 7.34 7.15 16.88
CA LEU A 360 7.53 8.21 17.88
C LEU A 360 8.59 7.83 18.92
N PHE A 361 8.76 6.54 19.24
CA PHE A 361 9.83 6.08 20.12
C PHE A 361 11.22 6.31 19.49
N VAL A 362 11.35 6.19 18.17
CA VAL A 362 12.61 6.48 17.46
C VAL A 362 13.01 7.95 17.52
N LEU A 363 12.08 8.88 17.81
CA LEU A 363 12.39 10.30 17.99
C LEU A 363 13.05 10.63 19.35
N GLN A 364 12.94 9.72 20.31
CA GLN A 364 13.45 9.95 21.67
C GLN A 364 14.90 9.46 21.86
N ASP A 365 15.42 8.67 20.92
CA ASP A 365 16.81 8.22 20.83
C ASP A 365 17.60 9.10 19.84
#